data_51faf7507054e81fda68894e560da5d1
#
_entry.id   51faf7507054e81fda68894e560da5d1
#
_cell.length_a   1.000
_cell.length_b   1.000
_cell.length_c   1.000
_cell.angle_alpha   90.00
_cell.angle_beta   90.00
_cell.angle_gamma   90.00
#
_symmetry.space_group_name_H-M   'P 1'
#
loop_
_entity.id
_entity.type
_entity.pdbx_description
1 polymer ?
#
loop_
_entity_poly.entity_id
_entity_poly.type
_entity_poly.pdbx_seq_one_letter_code
_entity_poly.pdbx_strand_id
1 'polypeptide(L)'
;MKRVQSACVAFLICLTIAPVTGQRYAAQRDGDIVQLIDTATDTRVSIAPSIGNIAFRMTVKGHDVLRWPHADMAAFKANPNQTGIPFMGPWINRLDEQAFYANGKRYPFDMSLGNVRGTIPIHGFLTGTSEWRVTLVDAGRFGATVTSRLEFFRQPSWMKQWPFAHTIDMTYRLREGTLEVETTIANMSAEPMPVSVGFHPYFQLTDSPRDEWTISVGARTHLKLTPNKLPTGETETVAAPFTGGVPLRDHELDDSFMDLVRDEQGRATMTVSGKAQRLDVQFGPNYRAAQVWSPKLQNFICFEPMAAITNALNLAQKDLYKELQYIAPGGTWRESFWISPKGF
;
A
#
# COMPACT_ATOMS: atom_id res chain seq x y z
N MET A 1 36.94 -61.52 7.12
CA MET A 1 35.82 -60.79 6.48
C MET A 1 35.90 -59.33 6.92
N LYS A 2 36.44 -58.44 6.05
CA LYS A 2 36.55 -57.00 6.30
C LYS A 2 35.37 -56.33 5.62
N ARG A 3 34.52 -55.63 6.41
CA ARG A 3 33.44 -54.82 5.87
C ARG A 3 33.98 -53.45 5.40
N VAL A 4 33.79 -53.18 4.12
CA VAL A 4 34.05 -51.86 3.54
C VAL A 4 32.80 -51.01 3.75
N GLN A 5 32.94 -49.92 4.50
CA GLN A 5 31.90 -48.87 4.61
C GLN A 5 32.12 -47.87 3.45
N SER A 6 31.15 -47.82 2.55
CA SER A 6 31.08 -46.75 1.54
C SER A 6 30.46 -45.50 2.16
N ALA A 7 31.22 -44.42 2.23
CA ALA A 7 30.70 -43.11 2.60
C ALA A 7 30.23 -42.42 1.30
N CYS A 8 28.91 -42.20 1.18
CA CYS A 8 28.36 -41.32 0.14
C CYS A 8 28.52 -39.84 0.61
N VAL A 9 29.42 -39.14 -0.10
CA VAL A 9 29.53 -37.68 0.07
C VAL A 9 28.51 -37.04 -0.88
N ALA A 10 27.46 -36.48 -0.33
CA ALA A 10 26.49 -35.67 -1.08
C ALA A 10 27.11 -34.28 -1.35
N PHE A 11 27.48 -34.01 -2.59
CA PHE A 11 27.84 -32.65 -3.02
C PHE A 11 26.58 -31.80 -3.15
N LEU A 12 26.40 -30.87 -2.24
CA LEU A 12 25.40 -29.79 -2.37
C LEU A 12 25.97 -28.79 -3.41
N ILE A 13 25.46 -28.84 -4.64
CA ILE A 13 25.75 -27.82 -5.67
C ILE A 13 24.90 -26.58 -5.32
N CYS A 14 25.50 -25.61 -4.64
CA CYS A 14 24.96 -24.25 -4.55
C CYS A 14 25.07 -23.61 -5.95
N LEU A 15 23.98 -23.62 -6.72
CA LEU A 15 23.87 -22.84 -7.95
C LEU A 15 23.77 -21.36 -7.57
N THR A 16 24.90 -20.67 -7.46
CA THR A 16 24.96 -19.21 -7.52
C THR A 16 24.69 -18.81 -8.97
N ILE A 17 23.46 -18.35 -9.25
CA ILE A 17 23.17 -17.72 -10.54
C ILE A 17 23.90 -16.39 -10.54
N ALA A 18 25.06 -16.34 -11.22
CA ALA A 18 25.75 -15.08 -11.50
C ALA A 18 24.84 -14.17 -12.34
N PRO A 19 24.77 -12.86 -12.06
CA PRO A 19 23.97 -11.96 -12.89
C PRO A 19 24.53 -11.97 -14.32
N VAL A 20 23.64 -12.20 -15.28
CA VAL A 20 23.95 -12.06 -16.70
C VAL A 20 24.32 -10.59 -16.92
N THR A 21 25.60 -10.33 -17.20
CA THR A 21 26.12 -8.98 -17.47
C THR A 21 25.41 -8.42 -18.69
N GLY A 22 24.53 -7.40 -18.51
CA GLY A 22 23.82 -6.71 -19.57
C GLY A 22 22.30 -6.59 -19.40
N GLN A 23 21.69 -7.28 -18.45
CA GLN A 23 20.24 -7.19 -18.26
C GLN A 23 19.88 -5.95 -17.39
N ARG A 24 19.03 -5.06 -17.93
CA ARG A 24 18.57 -3.84 -17.23
C ARG A 24 17.82 -4.15 -15.94
N TYR A 25 16.93 -5.13 -15.96
CA TYR A 25 16.07 -5.47 -14.85
C TYR A 25 16.49 -6.79 -14.20
N ALA A 26 16.42 -6.85 -12.87
CA ALA A 26 16.60 -8.07 -12.10
C ALA A 26 15.53 -8.17 -11.00
N ALA A 27 15.12 -9.41 -10.71
CA ALA A 27 14.31 -9.76 -9.56
C ALA A 27 15.01 -10.88 -8.80
N GLN A 28 15.31 -10.66 -7.53
CA GLN A 28 16.10 -11.57 -6.71
C GLN A 28 15.33 -11.88 -5.43
N ARG A 29 15.44 -13.11 -4.96
CA ARG A 29 14.89 -13.52 -3.66
C ARG A 29 16.03 -14.00 -2.76
N ASP A 30 16.13 -13.36 -1.60
CA ASP A 30 17.05 -13.74 -0.54
C ASP A 30 16.24 -14.01 0.73
N GLY A 31 16.11 -15.30 1.07
CA GLY A 31 15.25 -15.75 2.16
C GLY A 31 13.79 -15.28 1.99
N ASP A 32 13.37 -14.39 2.86
CA ASP A 32 12.04 -13.80 2.89
C ASP A 32 11.94 -12.44 2.20
N ILE A 33 13.01 -11.95 1.62
CA ILE A 33 13.04 -10.65 0.93
C ILE A 33 13.08 -10.88 -0.57
N VAL A 34 12.23 -10.14 -1.29
CA VAL A 34 12.31 -10.01 -2.75
C VAL A 34 12.80 -8.63 -3.08
N GLN A 35 13.79 -8.53 -3.98
CA GLN A 35 14.34 -7.27 -4.46
C GLN A 35 14.13 -7.14 -5.97
N LEU A 36 13.52 -6.02 -6.38
CA LEU A 36 13.39 -5.61 -7.77
C LEU A 36 14.42 -4.52 -8.06
N ILE A 37 15.11 -4.63 -9.20
CA ILE A 37 16.22 -3.75 -9.57
C ILE A 37 16.04 -3.25 -11.00
N ASP A 38 16.18 -1.95 -11.22
CA ASP A 38 16.39 -1.30 -12.52
C ASP A 38 17.78 -0.65 -12.53
N THR A 39 18.74 -1.26 -13.22
CA THR A 39 20.12 -0.79 -13.24
C THR A 39 20.30 0.51 -14.04
N ALA A 40 19.42 0.80 -14.99
CA ALA A 40 19.51 2.01 -15.82
C ALA A 40 19.15 3.28 -15.04
N THR A 41 18.27 3.17 -14.05
CA THR A 41 17.88 4.28 -13.16
C THR A 41 18.49 4.17 -11.77
N ASP A 42 19.27 3.10 -11.51
CA ASP A 42 19.76 2.71 -10.19
C ASP A 42 18.65 2.73 -9.12
N THR A 43 17.52 2.11 -9.49
CA THR A 43 16.35 1.98 -8.62
C THR A 43 16.28 0.56 -8.04
N ARG A 44 16.06 0.47 -6.73
CA ARG A 44 15.88 -0.80 -6.00
C ARG A 44 14.62 -0.74 -5.15
N VAL A 45 13.83 -1.80 -5.16
CA VAL A 45 12.64 -1.96 -4.31
C VAL A 45 12.76 -3.28 -3.56
N SER A 46 12.64 -3.21 -2.23
CA SER A 46 12.73 -4.38 -1.35
C SER A 46 11.37 -4.67 -0.72
N ILE A 47 10.89 -5.90 -0.89
CA ILE A 47 9.58 -6.37 -0.44
C ILE A 47 9.77 -7.49 0.60
N ALA A 48 9.00 -7.46 1.69
CA ALA A 48 8.96 -8.48 2.74
C ALA A 48 7.59 -9.19 2.77
N PRO A 49 7.43 -10.32 2.06
CA PRO A 49 6.15 -11.05 2.02
C PRO A 49 5.65 -11.49 3.39
N SER A 50 6.51 -11.92 4.32
CA SER A 50 6.12 -12.34 5.66
C SER A 50 5.71 -11.21 6.61
N ILE A 51 5.83 -9.96 6.17
CA ILE A 51 5.43 -8.78 6.95
C ILE A 51 4.44 -7.98 6.09
N GLY A 52 3.19 -8.45 6.00
CA GLY A 52 2.14 -7.77 5.24
C GLY A 52 2.39 -7.62 3.74
N ASN A 53 3.35 -8.36 3.16
CA ASN A 53 3.82 -8.19 1.78
C ASN A 53 4.24 -6.74 1.46
N ILE A 54 4.82 -6.07 2.45
CA ILE A 54 5.17 -4.65 2.38
C ILE A 54 6.39 -4.42 1.47
N ALA A 55 6.30 -3.49 0.51
CA ALA A 55 7.48 -2.87 -0.06
C ALA A 55 8.04 -1.90 0.98
N PHE A 56 9.03 -2.34 1.74
CA PHE A 56 9.53 -1.61 2.91
C PHE A 56 10.59 -0.58 2.58
N ARG A 57 11.25 -0.70 1.43
CA ARG A 57 12.27 0.25 1.00
C ARG A 57 12.27 0.41 -0.51
N MET A 58 12.36 1.63 -0.98
CA MET A 58 12.65 1.99 -2.37
C MET A 58 13.75 3.03 -2.37
N THR A 59 14.82 2.79 -3.14
CA THR A 59 15.92 3.72 -3.32
C THR A 59 16.14 4.06 -4.78
N VAL A 60 16.57 5.29 -5.06
CA VAL A 60 17.04 5.74 -6.38
C VAL A 60 18.42 6.36 -6.18
N LYS A 61 19.43 5.84 -6.86
CA LYS A 61 20.84 6.26 -6.72
C LYS A 61 21.31 6.34 -5.25
N GLY A 62 20.83 5.38 -4.44
CA GLY A 62 21.15 5.29 -3.02
C GLY A 62 20.31 6.19 -2.08
N HIS A 63 19.47 7.10 -2.61
CA HIS A 63 18.58 7.94 -1.83
C HIS A 63 17.24 7.23 -1.57
N ASP A 64 16.79 7.22 -0.31
CA ASP A 64 15.52 6.61 0.07
C ASP A 64 14.33 7.47 -0.41
N VAL A 65 13.41 6.83 -1.15
CA VAL A 65 12.10 7.37 -1.58
C VAL A 65 11.02 7.02 -0.56
N LEU A 66 11.06 5.79 -0.03
CA LEU A 66 10.22 5.35 1.07
C LEU A 66 10.94 5.56 2.39
N ARG A 67 10.20 5.99 3.40
CA ARG A 67 10.74 6.21 4.75
C ARG A 67 11.34 4.92 5.31
N TRP A 68 12.60 5.00 5.70
CA TRP A 68 13.36 3.93 6.36
C TRP A 68 13.95 4.41 7.68
N PRO A 69 13.20 4.33 8.80
CA PRO A 69 13.66 4.84 10.10
C PRO A 69 14.44 3.80 10.91
N HIS A 70 14.73 2.63 10.36
CA HIS A 70 15.31 1.50 11.08
C HIS A 70 16.83 1.44 10.88
N ALA A 71 17.55 1.02 11.91
CA ALA A 71 19.01 0.81 11.84
C ALA A 71 19.34 -0.38 10.92
N ASP A 72 18.53 -1.43 10.95
CA ASP A 72 18.71 -2.66 10.19
C ASP A 72 17.41 -3.44 10.00
N MET A 73 17.50 -4.60 9.34
CA MET A 73 16.37 -5.50 9.10
C MET A 73 15.78 -6.12 10.37
N ALA A 74 16.59 -6.31 11.42
CA ALA A 74 16.10 -6.88 12.68
C ALA A 74 15.20 -5.86 13.40
N ALA A 75 15.61 -4.59 13.43
CA ALA A 75 14.82 -3.49 13.98
C ALA A 75 13.50 -3.30 13.20
N PHE A 76 13.54 -3.39 11.86
CA PHE A 76 12.34 -3.34 11.02
C PHE A 76 11.39 -4.51 11.33
N LYS A 77 11.89 -5.74 11.38
CA LYS A 77 11.07 -6.92 11.68
C LYS A 77 10.43 -6.86 13.07
N ALA A 78 11.13 -6.28 14.04
CA ALA A 78 10.61 -6.09 15.39
C ALA A 78 9.50 -5.03 15.47
N ASN A 79 9.57 -4.00 14.63
CA ASN A 79 8.59 -2.90 14.61
C ASN A 79 8.50 -2.26 13.21
N PRO A 80 7.68 -2.81 12.29
CA PRO A 80 7.56 -2.31 10.91
C PRO A 80 6.72 -1.03 10.77
N ASN A 81 6.35 -0.39 11.89
CA ASN A 81 5.46 0.77 11.89
C ASN A 81 6.05 1.97 11.13
N GLN A 82 5.18 2.75 10.49
CA GLN A 82 5.51 3.96 9.74
C GLN A 82 6.63 3.76 8.70
N THR A 83 6.61 2.65 8.00
CA THR A 83 7.64 2.27 7.03
C THR A 83 7.01 1.76 5.75
N GLY A 84 7.58 2.12 4.60
CA GLY A 84 7.26 1.51 3.32
C GLY A 84 5.82 1.75 2.84
N ILE A 85 5.20 0.71 2.29
CA ILE A 85 3.87 0.74 1.66
C ILE A 85 2.96 -0.32 2.32
N PRO A 86 2.49 -0.10 3.56
CA PRO A 86 1.57 -1.04 4.22
C PRO A 86 0.23 -1.13 3.49
N PHE A 87 -0.30 -2.34 3.34
CA PHE A 87 -1.64 -2.59 2.84
C PHE A 87 -2.67 -2.49 3.97
N MET A 88 -3.75 -1.75 3.73
CA MET A 88 -4.88 -1.62 4.65
C MET A 88 -6.04 -2.49 4.16
N GLY A 89 -6.43 -3.46 4.94
CA GLY A 89 -7.50 -4.39 4.62
C GLY A 89 -7.96 -5.22 5.83
N PRO A 90 -9.20 -5.74 5.79
CA PRO A 90 -10.23 -5.62 4.75
C PRO A 90 -10.99 -4.29 4.75
N TRP A 91 -10.71 -3.35 5.67
CA TRP A 91 -11.16 -1.96 5.61
C TRP A 91 -10.01 -0.98 5.80
N ILE A 92 -10.16 0.19 5.19
CA ILE A 92 -9.24 1.32 5.30
C ILE A 92 -9.62 2.22 6.46
N ASN A 93 -8.63 2.95 6.96
CA ASN A 93 -8.78 4.03 7.93
C ASN A 93 -9.72 3.62 9.09
N ARG A 94 -10.59 4.48 9.58
CA ARG A 94 -11.41 4.31 10.79
C ARG A 94 -12.84 3.91 10.48
N LEU A 95 -13.46 3.18 11.44
CA LEU A 95 -14.90 2.95 11.47
C LEU A 95 -15.47 3.58 12.75
N ASP A 96 -16.68 4.13 12.68
CA ASP A 96 -17.37 4.80 13.81
C ASP A 96 -18.00 3.83 14.81
N GLU A 97 -18.08 2.54 14.45
CA GLU A 97 -18.55 1.46 15.31
C GLU A 97 -17.53 0.32 15.33
N GLN A 98 -17.60 -0.54 16.37
CA GLN A 98 -16.88 -1.82 16.40
C GLN A 98 -17.61 -2.87 15.55
N ALA A 99 -18.05 -2.44 14.36
CA ALA A 99 -18.77 -3.23 13.40
C ALA A 99 -18.72 -2.54 12.03
N PHE A 100 -19.06 -3.29 10.98
CA PHE A 100 -19.36 -2.75 9.67
C PHE A 100 -20.69 -3.28 9.14
N TYR A 101 -21.20 -2.64 8.08
CA TYR A 101 -22.41 -3.05 7.40
C TYR A 101 -22.14 -3.41 5.94
N ALA A 102 -22.75 -4.49 5.49
CA ALA A 102 -22.77 -4.91 4.09
C ALA A 102 -24.01 -5.75 3.80
N ASN A 103 -24.59 -5.61 2.61
CA ASN A 103 -25.76 -6.37 2.16
C ASN A 103 -26.95 -6.33 3.16
N GLY A 104 -27.16 -5.19 3.82
CA GLY A 104 -28.21 -5.01 4.82
C GLY A 104 -27.97 -5.72 6.17
N LYS A 105 -26.77 -6.27 6.41
CA LYS A 105 -26.41 -6.97 7.64
C LYS A 105 -25.35 -6.20 8.41
N ARG A 106 -25.37 -6.29 9.74
CA ARG A 106 -24.34 -5.77 10.64
C ARG A 106 -23.38 -6.89 11.03
N TYR A 107 -22.09 -6.63 10.92
CA TYR A 107 -21.00 -7.55 11.25
C TYR A 107 -20.15 -6.94 12.37
N PRO A 108 -20.28 -7.42 13.64
CA PRO A 108 -19.47 -6.94 14.74
C PRO A 108 -18.05 -7.47 14.65
N PHE A 109 -17.08 -6.68 15.14
CA PHE A 109 -15.67 -7.09 15.21
C PHE A 109 -15.31 -7.68 16.57
N ASP A 110 -14.41 -8.64 16.53
CA ASP A 110 -13.57 -9.02 17.67
C ASP A 110 -12.37 -8.06 17.69
N MET A 111 -12.40 -7.09 18.59
CA MET A 111 -11.41 -6.01 18.69
C MET A 111 -10.02 -6.52 19.07
N SER A 112 -9.86 -7.79 19.44
CA SER A 112 -8.54 -8.39 19.71
C SER A 112 -7.75 -8.75 18.44
N LEU A 113 -8.41 -8.80 17.27
CA LEU A 113 -7.77 -9.21 16.00
C LEU A 113 -7.21 -8.07 15.19
N GLY A 114 -7.74 -6.87 15.32
CA GLY A 114 -7.41 -5.75 14.45
C GLY A 114 -6.65 -4.64 15.13
N ASN A 115 -6.27 -3.66 14.32
CA ASN A 115 -5.73 -2.41 14.83
C ASN A 115 -6.84 -1.60 15.48
N VAL A 116 -6.53 -0.99 16.62
CA VAL A 116 -7.44 -0.12 17.33
C VAL A 116 -6.72 1.15 17.80
N ARG A 117 -7.45 2.26 17.79
CA ARG A 117 -7.02 3.50 18.46
C ARG A 117 -8.08 3.83 19.52
N GLY A 118 -7.77 3.54 20.77
CA GLY A 118 -8.78 3.51 21.84
C GLY A 118 -9.84 2.45 21.57
N THR A 119 -11.09 2.87 21.31
CA THR A 119 -12.21 1.97 20.95
C THR A 119 -12.53 1.95 19.46
N ILE A 120 -11.76 2.67 18.64
CA ILE A 120 -12.04 2.86 17.20
C ILE A 120 -11.23 1.83 16.39
N PRO A 121 -11.89 0.97 15.59
CA PRO A 121 -11.21 0.11 14.64
C PRO A 121 -10.50 0.93 13.56
N ILE A 122 -9.25 0.57 13.23
CA ILE A 122 -8.45 1.31 12.25
C ILE A 122 -7.61 0.34 11.37
N HIS A 123 -7.59 0.58 10.05
CA HIS A 123 -6.72 -0.08 9.04
C HIS A 123 -6.88 -1.60 8.92
N GLY A 124 -7.97 -2.17 9.38
CA GLY A 124 -8.18 -3.61 9.34
C GLY A 124 -7.16 -4.41 10.12
N PHE A 125 -6.89 -5.65 9.69
CA PHE A 125 -6.00 -6.58 10.38
C PHE A 125 -5.00 -7.29 9.44
N LEU A 126 -4.90 -6.86 8.17
CA LEU A 126 -4.02 -7.48 7.18
C LEU A 126 -2.63 -6.84 7.07
N THR A 127 -2.42 -5.68 7.68
CA THR A 127 -1.22 -4.84 7.51
C THR A 127 0.11 -5.56 7.78
N GLY A 128 0.16 -6.44 8.78
CA GLY A 128 1.39 -7.14 9.18
C GLY A 128 1.32 -8.65 9.03
N THR A 129 0.30 -9.20 8.34
CA THR A 129 0.12 -10.65 8.25
C THR A 129 1.25 -11.35 7.50
N SER A 130 1.65 -12.53 7.99
CA SER A 130 2.64 -13.41 7.35
C SER A 130 2.05 -14.37 6.32
N GLU A 131 0.74 -14.29 6.05
CA GLU A 131 0.03 -15.26 5.22
C GLU A 131 0.19 -15.06 3.70
N TRP A 132 0.92 -14.04 3.29
CA TRP A 132 1.23 -13.82 1.88
C TRP A 132 2.22 -14.86 1.34
N ARG A 133 1.92 -15.39 0.16
CA ARG A 133 2.76 -16.36 -0.53
C ARG A 133 3.19 -15.81 -1.88
N VAL A 134 4.50 -15.76 -2.12
CA VAL A 134 5.06 -15.37 -3.42
C VAL A 134 4.68 -16.42 -4.46
N THR A 135 4.02 -15.99 -5.54
CA THR A 135 3.57 -16.84 -6.65
C THR A 135 4.38 -16.61 -7.93
N LEU A 136 5.01 -15.43 -8.06
CA LEU A 136 5.85 -15.08 -9.21
C LEU A 136 7.00 -14.18 -8.75
N VAL A 137 8.21 -14.46 -9.22
CA VAL A 137 9.37 -13.55 -9.24
C VAL A 137 9.95 -13.63 -10.63
N ASP A 138 9.92 -12.53 -11.37
CA ASP A 138 10.34 -12.51 -12.77
C ASP A 138 11.04 -11.20 -13.12
N ALA A 139 11.97 -11.24 -14.07
CA ALA A 139 12.56 -10.07 -14.67
C ALA A 139 12.86 -10.31 -16.14
N GLY A 140 12.50 -9.37 -16.98
CA GLY A 140 12.69 -9.44 -18.42
C GLY A 140 12.95 -8.07 -19.04
N ARG A 141 12.86 -7.97 -20.34
CA ARG A 141 13.12 -6.72 -21.08
C ARG A 141 12.17 -5.58 -20.71
N PHE A 142 11.03 -5.88 -20.10
CA PHE A 142 9.97 -4.89 -19.81
C PHE A 142 9.90 -4.44 -18.36
N GLY A 143 10.66 -5.07 -17.44
CA GLY A 143 10.64 -4.72 -16.03
C GLY A 143 11.00 -5.90 -15.13
N ALA A 144 11.02 -5.64 -13.83
CA ALA A 144 11.14 -6.64 -12.77
C ALA A 144 9.81 -6.71 -12.01
N THR A 145 9.37 -7.93 -11.67
CA THR A 145 8.02 -8.18 -11.11
C THR A 145 8.09 -9.20 -9.98
N VAL A 146 7.28 -8.94 -8.94
CA VAL A 146 6.92 -9.95 -7.95
C VAL A 146 5.42 -9.93 -7.74
N THR A 147 4.79 -11.12 -7.70
CA THR A 147 3.38 -11.28 -7.31
C THR A 147 3.31 -12.15 -6.08
N SER A 148 2.51 -11.71 -5.10
CA SER A 148 2.17 -12.48 -3.91
C SER A 148 0.66 -12.63 -3.80
N ARG A 149 0.21 -13.77 -3.30
CA ARG A 149 -1.21 -14.10 -3.07
C ARG A 149 -1.50 -14.26 -1.60
N LEU A 150 -2.61 -13.70 -1.16
CA LEU A 150 -3.25 -13.92 0.12
C LEU A 150 -4.57 -14.69 -0.08
N GLU A 151 -4.67 -15.87 0.49
CA GLU A 151 -5.91 -16.68 0.46
C GLU A 151 -6.71 -16.43 1.74
N PHE A 152 -7.48 -15.32 1.76
CA PHE A 152 -8.21 -14.86 2.94
C PHE A 152 -9.15 -15.92 3.50
N PHE A 153 -9.81 -16.68 2.61
CA PHE A 153 -10.77 -17.73 2.97
C PHE A 153 -10.17 -18.89 3.79
N ARG A 154 -8.83 -19.02 3.80
CA ARG A 154 -8.14 -20.06 4.58
C ARG A 154 -7.96 -19.71 6.05
N GLN A 155 -8.34 -18.49 6.46
CA GLN A 155 -8.15 -18.00 7.82
C GLN A 155 -9.50 -17.93 8.56
N PRO A 156 -9.86 -18.95 9.39
CA PRO A 156 -11.17 -19.00 10.04
C PRO A 156 -11.44 -17.81 10.96
N SER A 157 -10.42 -17.26 11.63
CA SER A 157 -10.54 -16.08 12.48
C SER A 157 -10.90 -14.83 11.67
N TRP A 158 -10.33 -14.66 10.47
CA TRP A 158 -10.63 -13.56 9.58
C TRP A 158 -12.03 -13.70 8.98
N MET A 159 -12.40 -14.91 8.55
CA MET A 159 -13.72 -15.22 7.99
C MET A 159 -14.85 -14.97 9.00
N LYS A 160 -14.59 -15.05 10.31
CA LYS A 160 -15.56 -14.65 11.34
C LYS A 160 -15.78 -13.15 11.39
N GLN A 161 -14.74 -12.35 11.06
CA GLN A 161 -14.77 -10.89 11.09
C GLN A 161 -15.24 -10.29 9.77
N TRP A 162 -14.85 -10.91 8.65
CA TRP A 162 -15.15 -10.46 7.29
C TRP A 162 -15.61 -11.67 6.47
N PRO A 163 -16.90 -12.03 6.51
CA PRO A 163 -17.40 -13.33 6.02
C PRO A 163 -17.57 -13.39 4.50
N PHE A 164 -16.62 -12.82 3.77
CA PHE A 164 -16.54 -12.88 2.31
C PHE A 164 -15.29 -13.66 1.92
N ALA A 165 -15.47 -14.89 1.42
CA ALA A 165 -14.35 -15.68 0.91
C ALA A 165 -13.75 -15.00 -0.30
N HIS A 166 -12.46 -14.71 -0.28
CA HIS A 166 -11.76 -14.05 -1.38
C HIS A 166 -10.26 -14.36 -1.37
N THR A 167 -9.62 -14.03 -2.50
CA THR A 167 -8.15 -13.96 -2.61
C THR A 167 -7.75 -12.54 -2.94
N ILE A 168 -6.52 -12.18 -2.54
CA ILE A 168 -5.89 -10.92 -2.92
C ILE A 168 -4.57 -11.27 -3.60
N ASP A 169 -4.38 -10.86 -4.86
CA ASP A 169 -3.08 -10.86 -5.52
C ASP A 169 -2.53 -9.44 -5.49
N MET A 170 -1.29 -9.29 -5.03
CA MET A 170 -0.57 -8.02 -5.04
C MET A 170 0.68 -8.19 -5.90
N THR A 171 0.79 -7.33 -6.92
CA THR A 171 1.89 -7.35 -7.86
C THR A 171 2.65 -6.03 -7.81
N TYR A 172 3.94 -6.11 -7.49
CA TYR A 172 4.88 -5.00 -7.62
C TYR A 172 5.61 -5.13 -8.95
N ARG A 173 5.62 -4.07 -9.76
CA ARG A 173 6.36 -3.99 -11.03
C ARG A 173 7.26 -2.77 -11.04
N LEU A 174 8.55 -2.98 -11.20
CA LEU A 174 9.53 -1.91 -11.39
C LEU A 174 9.87 -1.78 -12.87
N ARG A 175 9.55 -0.61 -13.42
CA ARG A 175 9.85 -0.28 -14.81
C ARG A 175 10.25 1.19 -14.95
N GLU A 176 11.38 1.46 -15.61
CA GLU A 176 11.86 2.82 -15.90
C GLU A 176 11.92 3.72 -14.65
N GLY A 177 12.38 3.13 -13.52
CA GLY A 177 12.45 3.79 -12.22
C GLY A 177 11.09 4.01 -11.53
N THR A 178 9.99 3.68 -12.17
CA THR A 178 8.63 3.79 -11.60
C THR A 178 8.21 2.44 -11.00
N LEU A 179 7.70 2.47 -9.77
CA LEU A 179 7.08 1.31 -9.12
C LEU A 179 5.56 1.38 -9.31
N GLU A 180 5.01 0.34 -9.94
CA GLU A 180 3.57 0.07 -9.94
C GLU A 180 3.23 -0.95 -8.84
N VAL A 181 2.14 -0.69 -8.12
CA VAL A 181 1.53 -1.63 -7.16
C VAL A 181 0.13 -1.94 -7.62
N GLU A 182 -0.09 -3.13 -8.15
CA GLU A 182 -1.39 -3.62 -8.60
C GLU A 182 -1.99 -4.54 -7.55
N THR A 183 -3.25 -4.34 -7.22
CA THR A 183 -4.05 -5.21 -6.35
C THR A 183 -5.20 -5.80 -7.13
N THR A 184 -5.35 -7.11 -7.08
CA THR A 184 -6.50 -7.85 -7.65
C THR A 184 -7.19 -8.62 -6.55
N ILE A 185 -8.50 -8.42 -6.38
CA ILE A 185 -9.30 -9.12 -5.37
C ILE A 185 -10.37 -9.94 -6.10
N ALA A 186 -10.38 -11.26 -5.88
CA ALA A 186 -11.39 -12.15 -6.45
C ALA A 186 -12.36 -12.60 -5.37
N ASN A 187 -13.63 -12.23 -5.51
CA ASN A 187 -14.72 -12.63 -4.62
C ASN A 187 -15.16 -14.06 -4.92
N MET A 188 -14.95 -14.96 -3.97
CA MET A 188 -15.33 -16.37 -4.02
C MET A 188 -16.57 -16.66 -3.17
N SER A 189 -17.19 -15.64 -2.56
CA SER A 189 -18.42 -15.78 -1.78
C SER A 189 -19.65 -15.74 -2.66
N ALA A 190 -20.78 -16.21 -2.12
CA ALA A 190 -22.08 -16.17 -2.78
C ALA A 190 -22.77 -14.79 -2.70
N GLU A 191 -22.21 -13.85 -1.95
CA GLU A 191 -22.77 -12.49 -1.77
C GLU A 191 -21.83 -11.44 -2.38
N PRO A 192 -22.34 -10.27 -2.82
CA PRO A 192 -21.51 -9.14 -3.20
C PRO A 192 -20.59 -8.72 -2.04
N MET A 193 -19.31 -8.58 -2.31
CA MET A 193 -18.31 -8.18 -1.30
C MET A 193 -18.02 -6.69 -1.43
N PRO A 194 -18.14 -5.89 -0.36
CA PRO A 194 -17.77 -4.49 -0.39
C PRO A 194 -16.25 -4.33 -0.50
N VAL A 195 -15.80 -3.27 -1.20
CA VAL A 195 -14.38 -2.95 -1.38
C VAL A 195 -14.03 -1.73 -0.54
N SER A 196 -13.24 -1.97 0.51
CA SER A 196 -12.74 -0.91 1.39
C SER A 196 -11.27 -1.16 1.71
N VAL A 197 -10.43 -1.20 0.67
CA VAL A 197 -8.99 -1.44 0.78
C VAL A 197 -8.18 -0.24 0.31
N GLY A 198 -6.92 -0.17 0.72
CA GLY A 198 -6.00 0.87 0.31
C GLY A 198 -4.59 0.63 0.82
N PHE A 199 -3.76 1.64 0.70
CA PHE A 199 -2.37 1.60 1.15
C PHE A 199 -2.03 2.84 1.95
N HIS A 200 -1.04 2.71 2.83
CA HIS A 200 -0.54 3.79 3.68
C HIS A 200 0.96 4.03 3.43
N PRO A 201 1.35 4.46 2.20
CA PRO A 201 2.76 4.64 1.87
C PRO A 201 3.36 5.81 2.65
N TYR A 202 4.59 5.62 3.12
CA TYR A 202 5.38 6.64 3.80
C TYR A 202 6.49 7.12 2.88
N PHE A 203 6.37 8.32 2.34
CA PHE A 203 7.34 8.92 1.42
C PHE A 203 8.24 9.91 2.13
N GLN A 204 9.48 10.02 1.65
CA GLN A 204 10.42 11.06 2.09
C GLN A 204 11.21 11.62 0.90
N LEU A 205 11.64 12.87 1.03
CA LEU A 205 12.68 13.47 0.20
C LEU A 205 13.93 13.64 1.06
N THR A 206 15.10 13.49 0.45
CA THR A 206 16.39 13.51 1.14
C THR A 206 17.19 14.77 0.87
N ASP A 207 16.72 15.63 -0.04
CA ASP A 207 17.39 16.87 -0.44
C ASP A 207 17.03 18.09 0.41
N SER A 208 16.01 18.00 1.24
CA SER A 208 15.51 19.08 2.08
C SER A 208 14.66 18.56 3.25
N PRO A 209 14.55 19.34 4.37
CA PRO A 209 13.62 19.01 5.43
C PRO A 209 12.16 19.23 4.98
N ARG A 210 11.21 18.55 5.67
CA ARG A 210 9.77 18.60 5.38
C ARG A 210 9.21 20.03 5.22
N ASP A 211 9.63 20.95 6.04
CA ASP A 211 9.13 22.33 6.03
C ASP A 211 9.52 23.12 4.76
N GLU A 212 10.46 22.61 3.98
CA GLU A 212 10.82 23.16 2.67
C GLU A 212 10.09 22.45 1.52
N TRP A 213 9.31 21.39 1.81
CA TRP A 213 8.58 20.70 0.76
C TRP A 213 7.33 21.47 0.35
N THR A 214 6.96 21.31 -0.91
CA THR A 214 5.68 21.75 -1.44
C THR A 214 4.86 20.53 -1.89
N ILE A 215 3.55 20.59 -1.71
CA ILE A 215 2.65 19.50 -2.13
C ILE A 215 1.59 20.02 -3.09
N SER A 216 1.13 19.13 -3.95
CA SER A 216 -0.08 19.31 -4.76
C SER A 216 -0.99 18.11 -4.57
N VAL A 217 -2.27 18.36 -4.34
CA VAL A 217 -3.32 17.35 -4.16
C VAL A 217 -4.29 17.43 -5.34
N GLY A 218 -4.30 16.39 -6.17
CA GLY A 218 -5.17 16.28 -7.33
C GLY A 218 -6.61 15.91 -6.95
N ALA A 219 -7.31 16.76 -6.20
CA ALA A 219 -8.69 16.53 -5.76
C ALA A 219 -9.50 17.84 -5.80
N ARG A 220 -10.84 17.75 -5.91
CA ARG A 220 -11.76 18.88 -5.85
C ARG A 220 -12.47 19.03 -4.53
N THR A 221 -12.64 17.91 -3.81
CA THR A 221 -13.45 17.85 -2.59
C THR A 221 -12.63 17.40 -1.40
N HIS A 222 -12.68 18.17 -0.32
CA HIS A 222 -12.11 17.89 0.98
C HIS A 222 -13.24 17.47 1.94
N LEU A 223 -13.06 16.38 2.66
CA LEU A 223 -14.02 15.89 3.66
C LEU A 223 -13.77 16.59 5.00
N LYS A 224 -14.81 17.15 5.58
CA LYS A 224 -14.73 17.65 6.96
C LYS A 224 -14.75 16.48 7.93
N LEU A 225 -13.77 16.47 8.83
CA LEU A 225 -13.56 15.40 9.78
C LEU A 225 -13.86 15.88 11.22
N THR A 226 -14.42 14.98 12.03
CA THR A 226 -14.51 15.14 13.48
C THR A 226 -13.10 15.16 14.11
N PRO A 227 -12.94 15.54 15.41
CA PRO A 227 -11.66 15.41 16.12
C PRO A 227 -11.09 13.98 16.10
N ASN A 228 -11.95 12.96 16.02
CA ASN A 228 -11.56 11.55 15.89
C ASN A 228 -11.28 11.12 14.45
N LYS A 229 -11.21 12.09 13.53
CA LYS A 229 -10.91 11.84 12.10
C LYS A 229 -11.95 10.96 11.38
N LEU A 230 -13.19 11.05 11.78
CA LEU A 230 -14.34 10.47 11.09
C LEU A 230 -15.04 11.53 10.24
N PRO A 231 -15.54 11.20 9.03
CA PRO A 231 -16.29 12.16 8.20
C PRO A 231 -17.54 12.66 8.93
N THR A 232 -17.77 13.97 8.90
CA THR A 232 -18.99 14.60 9.45
C THR A 232 -20.20 14.45 8.53
N GLY A 233 -19.98 14.06 7.26
CA GLY A 233 -20.95 14.14 6.18
C GLY A 233 -20.89 15.45 5.41
N GLU A 234 -20.18 16.46 5.93
CA GLU A 234 -19.96 17.73 5.23
C GLU A 234 -18.68 17.67 4.38
N THR A 235 -18.69 18.44 3.30
CA THR A 235 -17.55 18.63 2.40
C THR A 235 -17.29 20.09 2.16
N GLU A 236 -16.08 20.39 1.67
CA GLU A 236 -15.71 21.70 1.17
C GLU A 236 -14.86 21.56 -0.11
N THR A 237 -14.82 22.61 -0.91
CA THR A 237 -13.94 22.64 -2.08
C THR A 237 -12.49 22.70 -1.61
N VAL A 238 -11.64 21.89 -2.25
CA VAL A 238 -10.19 21.94 -2.01
C VAL A 238 -9.68 23.34 -2.32
N ALA A 239 -9.01 23.97 -1.36
CA ALA A 239 -8.48 25.30 -1.52
C ALA A 239 -7.47 25.35 -2.69
N ALA A 240 -7.55 26.43 -3.51
CA ALA A 240 -6.71 26.62 -4.69
C ALA A 240 -5.20 26.38 -4.45
N PRO A 241 -4.60 26.76 -3.30
CA PRO A 241 -3.20 26.45 -3.04
C PRO A 241 -2.86 24.95 -3.14
N PHE A 242 -3.71 24.03 -2.68
CA PHE A 242 -3.44 22.58 -2.74
C PHE A 242 -3.38 22.06 -4.18
N THR A 243 -3.98 22.74 -5.14
CA THR A 243 -3.89 22.37 -6.55
C THR A 243 -2.67 22.99 -7.27
N GLY A 244 -2.07 24.04 -6.70
CA GLY A 244 -0.97 24.80 -7.30
C GLY A 244 0.41 24.62 -6.64
N GLY A 245 0.49 23.89 -5.52
CA GLY A 245 1.71 23.72 -4.74
C GLY A 245 1.69 24.53 -3.44
N VAL A 246 1.47 23.86 -2.30
CA VAL A 246 1.42 24.45 -0.95
C VAL A 246 2.67 24.09 -0.18
N PRO A 247 3.38 25.07 0.45
CA PRO A 247 4.46 24.77 1.37
C PRO A 247 3.97 23.98 2.60
N LEU A 248 4.59 22.85 2.91
CA LEU A 248 4.19 22.02 4.06
C LEU A 248 4.49 22.65 5.42
N ARG A 249 5.41 23.65 5.48
CA ARG A 249 5.77 24.36 6.70
C ARG A 249 4.56 24.85 7.50
N ASP A 250 3.53 25.34 6.81
CA ASP A 250 2.37 25.97 7.42
C ASP A 250 1.23 24.97 7.71
N HIS A 251 1.40 23.70 7.32
CA HIS A 251 0.36 22.69 7.38
C HIS A 251 0.77 21.46 8.20
N GLU A 252 -0.13 21.02 9.05
CA GLU A 252 -0.13 19.67 9.61
C GLU A 252 -1.33 18.95 9.02
N LEU A 253 -1.06 17.95 8.20
CA LEU A 253 -2.11 17.27 7.42
C LEU A 253 -2.47 15.93 8.05
N ASP A 254 -3.75 15.66 8.15
CA ASP A 254 -4.41 14.37 8.36
C ASP A 254 -5.80 14.49 7.76
N ASP A 255 -5.85 14.61 6.42
CA ASP A 255 -6.98 15.13 5.66
C ASP A 255 -7.40 14.14 4.58
N SER A 256 -8.72 14.01 4.40
CA SER A 256 -9.35 13.11 3.45
C SER A 256 -9.91 13.86 2.24
N PHE A 257 -9.63 13.36 1.06
CA PHE A 257 -10.02 13.96 -0.21
C PHE A 257 -10.81 12.96 -1.08
N MET A 258 -11.76 13.48 -1.85
CA MET A 258 -12.52 12.72 -2.85
C MET A 258 -12.69 13.57 -4.12
N ASP A 259 -13.42 13.06 -5.11
CA ASP A 259 -13.56 13.70 -6.42
C ASP A 259 -12.19 14.06 -7.01
N LEU A 260 -11.38 13.00 -7.19
CA LEU A 260 -10.00 13.12 -7.63
C LEU A 260 -9.94 13.64 -9.09
N VAL A 261 -9.07 14.61 -9.33
CA VAL A 261 -8.81 15.16 -10.66
C VAL A 261 -7.98 14.17 -11.47
N ARG A 262 -8.53 13.69 -12.57
CA ARG A 262 -7.91 12.63 -13.37
C ARG A 262 -7.43 13.14 -14.72
N ASP A 263 -6.31 12.58 -15.16
CA ASP A 263 -5.77 12.78 -16.51
C ASP A 263 -6.56 11.94 -17.56
N GLU A 264 -6.13 12.00 -18.81
CA GLU A 264 -6.73 11.25 -19.93
C GLU A 264 -6.65 9.72 -19.77
N GLN A 265 -5.71 9.23 -18.95
CA GLN A 265 -5.57 7.82 -18.59
C GLN A 265 -6.42 7.43 -17.37
N GLY A 266 -7.18 8.36 -16.82
CA GLY A 266 -8.01 8.17 -15.62
C GLY A 266 -7.22 8.18 -14.31
N ARG A 267 -5.96 8.65 -14.30
CA ARG A 267 -5.10 8.69 -13.13
C ARG A 267 -5.18 10.03 -12.42
N ALA A 268 -5.30 10.00 -11.10
CA ALA A 268 -5.16 11.21 -10.27
C ALA A 268 -3.73 11.28 -9.71
N THR A 269 -3.14 12.49 -9.67
CA THR A 269 -1.75 12.66 -9.23
C THR A 269 -1.68 13.48 -7.95
N MET A 270 -0.96 12.93 -6.95
CA MET A 270 -0.49 13.63 -5.76
C MET A 270 1.01 13.85 -5.90
N THR A 271 1.49 15.04 -5.55
CA THR A 271 2.90 15.40 -5.73
C THR A 271 3.49 15.97 -4.45
N VAL A 272 4.74 15.59 -4.14
CA VAL A 272 5.60 16.31 -3.20
C VAL A 272 6.91 16.67 -3.88
N SER A 273 7.39 17.90 -3.66
CA SER A 273 8.64 18.42 -4.23
C SER A 273 9.49 19.06 -3.15
N GLY A 274 10.78 18.71 -3.14
CA GLY A 274 11.84 19.36 -2.38
C GLY A 274 12.61 20.39 -3.24
N LYS A 275 13.92 20.48 -3.05
CA LYS A 275 14.79 21.39 -3.83
C LYS A 275 15.00 20.90 -5.27
N ALA A 276 15.35 19.66 -5.44
CA ALA A 276 15.58 18.99 -6.72
C ALA A 276 14.74 17.72 -6.86
N GLN A 277 14.48 17.05 -5.74
CA GLN A 277 13.70 15.82 -5.71
C GLN A 277 12.21 16.12 -5.80
N ARG A 278 11.52 15.29 -6.57
CA ARG A 278 10.06 15.31 -6.71
C ARG A 278 9.56 13.87 -6.74
N LEU A 279 8.41 13.66 -6.14
CA LEU A 279 7.69 12.40 -6.18
C LEU A 279 6.28 12.62 -6.68
N ASP A 280 5.92 11.97 -7.78
CA ASP A 280 4.56 11.88 -8.28
C ASP A 280 3.98 10.51 -7.90
N VAL A 281 2.84 10.52 -7.21
CA VAL A 281 2.09 9.32 -6.85
C VAL A 281 0.76 9.36 -7.58
N GLN A 282 0.55 8.42 -8.50
CA GLN A 282 -0.64 8.38 -9.35
C GLN A 282 -1.58 7.27 -8.87
N PHE A 283 -2.87 7.57 -8.79
CA PHE A 283 -3.93 6.62 -8.39
C PHE A 283 -4.81 6.29 -9.58
N GLY A 284 -5.03 5.01 -9.83
CA GLY A 284 -5.97 4.56 -10.85
C GLY A 284 -7.43 4.83 -10.48
N PRO A 285 -8.37 4.64 -11.42
CA PRO A 285 -9.75 5.12 -11.30
C PRO A 285 -10.56 4.47 -10.17
N ASN A 286 -10.25 3.25 -9.75
CA ASN A 286 -10.96 2.57 -8.65
C ASN A 286 -10.45 2.97 -7.26
N TYR A 287 -9.30 3.68 -7.14
CA TYR A 287 -8.97 4.43 -5.93
C TYR A 287 -9.71 5.76 -5.97
N ARG A 288 -10.87 5.84 -5.31
CA ARG A 288 -11.82 6.95 -5.39
C ARG A 288 -11.54 8.08 -4.42
N ALA A 289 -10.72 7.80 -3.40
CA ALA A 289 -10.37 8.75 -2.36
C ALA A 289 -8.86 8.73 -2.07
N ALA A 290 -8.40 9.78 -1.42
CA ALA A 290 -7.05 9.91 -0.91
C ALA A 290 -7.08 10.37 0.54
N GLN A 291 -6.19 9.82 1.37
CA GLN A 291 -5.80 10.43 2.63
C GLN A 291 -4.42 11.05 2.44
N VAL A 292 -4.24 12.25 2.98
CA VAL A 292 -2.91 12.89 3.04
C VAL A 292 -2.55 13.11 4.49
N TRP A 293 -1.47 12.44 4.93
CA TRP A 293 -0.99 12.57 6.30
C TRP A 293 0.48 13.02 6.31
N SER A 294 0.75 14.14 6.99
CA SER A 294 2.09 14.68 7.16
C SER A 294 2.17 15.49 8.45
N PRO A 295 2.59 14.88 9.58
CA PRO A 295 2.72 15.57 10.86
C PRO A 295 3.94 16.50 10.86
N LYS A 296 3.84 17.67 11.52
CA LYS A 296 4.86 18.73 11.51
C LYS A 296 6.24 18.30 11.98
N LEU A 297 6.34 17.37 12.93
CA LEU A 297 7.61 16.97 13.55
C LEU A 297 8.25 15.73 12.91
N GLN A 298 7.79 15.33 11.72
CA GLN A 298 8.25 14.13 11.04
C GLN A 298 8.62 14.42 9.59
N ASN A 299 9.77 13.92 9.14
CA ASN A 299 10.23 14.08 7.75
C ASN A 299 9.63 13.02 6.82
N PHE A 300 8.30 12.99 6.71
CA PHE A 300 7.59 12.15 5.75
C PHE A 300 6.23 12.73 5.37
N ILE A 301 5.69 12.22 4.29
CA ILE A 301 4.32 12.41 3.85
C ILE A 301 3.72 11.09 3.37
N CYS A 302 2.44 10.89 3.66
CA CYS A 302 1.64 9.80 3.12
C CYS A 302 0.67 10.34 2.08
N PHE A 303 0.66 9.74 0.89
CA PHE A 303 -0.40 9.87 -0.10
C PHE A 303 -1.04 8.49 -0.22
N GLU A 304 -2.20 8.31 0.39
CA GLU A 304 -2.83 7.02 0.58
C GLU A 304 -3.89 6.77 -0.50
N PRO A 305 -3.64 5.87 -1.47
CA PRO A 305 -4.68 5.46 -2.42
C PRO A 305 -5.73 4.62 -1.69
N MET A 306 -6.98 5.05 -1.73
CA MET A 306 -8.09 4.40 -1.04
C MET A 306 -9.23 4.08 -2.01
N ALA A 307 -9.74 2.83 -1.98
CA ALA A 307 -10.88 2.41 -2.79
C ALA A 307 -12.19 3.10 -2.37
N ALA A 308 -12.26 3.62 -1.14
CA ALA A 308 -13.41 4.32 -0.58
C ALA A 308 -12.93 5.39 0.41
N ILE A 309 -13.83 6.21 0.94
CA ILE A 309 -13.52 7.16 2.01
C ILE A 309 -13.43 6.46 3.38
N THR A 310 -12.86 7.13 4.38
CA THR A 310 -12.92 6.72 5.78
C THR A 310 -14.38 6.44 6.19
N ASN A 311 -14.63 5.36 6.92
CA ASN A 311 -15.96 4.96 7.40
C ASN A 311 -16.98 4.62 6.29
N ALA A 312 -16.54 4.38 5.07
CA ALA A 312 -17.41 4.21 3.89
C ALA A 312 -18.48 3.12 4.08
N LEU A 313 -18.12 2.00 4.70
CA LEU A 313 -19.03 0.86 4.95
C LEU A 313 -20.25 1.27 5.80
N ASN A 314 -20.02 2.02 6.86
CA ASN A 314 -21.07 2.45 7.78
C ASN A 314 -21.82 3.68 7.26
N LEU A 315 -21.15 4.54 6.50
CA LEU A 315 -21.79 5.68 5.82
C LEU A 315 -22.69 5.23 4.67
N ALA A 316 -22.31 4.20 3.93
CA ALA A 316 -23.15 3.61 2.88
C ALA A 316 -24.46 3.03 3.45
N GLN A 317 -24.40 2.37 4.60
CA GLN A 317 -25.60 1.87 5.30
C GLN A 317 -26.54 3.02 5.74
N LYS A 318 -25.99 4.20 6.03
CA LYS A 318 -26.74 5.40 6.42
C LYS A 318 -27.19 6.25 5.22
N ASP A 319 -26.97 5.78 3.99
CA ASP A 319 -27.19 6.50 2.71
C ASP A 319 -26.43 7.83 2.59
N LEU A 320 -25.31 7.94 3.31
CA LEU A 320 -24.42 9.13 3.32
C LEU A 320 -23.23 8.99 2.37
N TYR A 321 -22.96 7.79 1.85
CA TYR A 321 -21.92 7.54 0.86
C TYR A 321 -22.37 6.53 -0.18
N LYS A 322 -22.49 6.97 -1.44
CA LYS A 322 -23.06 6.19 -2.55
C LYS A 322 -22.03 5.54 -3.49
N GLU A 323 -20.76 5.84 -3.28
CA GLU A 323 -19.68 5.41 -4.17
C GLU A 323 -18.96 4.14 -3.68
N LEU A 324 -19.49 3.47 -2.64
CA LEU A 324 -18.94 2.20 -2.17
C LEU A 324 -19.01 1.15 -3.28
N GLN A 325 -17.83 0.60 -3.63
CA GLN A 325 -17.69 -0.41 -4.66
C GLN A 325 -18.00 -1.79 -4.08
N TYR A 326 -18.52 -2.68 -4.94
CA TYR A 326 -18.80 -4.08 -4.61
C TYR A 326 -18.25 -5.00 -5.70
N ILE A 327 -17.74 -6.15 -5.29
CA ILE A 327 -17.38 -7.25 -6.19
C ILE A 327 -18.51 -8.25 -6.18
N ALA A 328 -19.14 -8.46 -7.34
CA ALA A 328 -20.19 -9.48 -7.48
C ALA A 328 -19.66 -10.90 -7.14
N PRO A 329 -20.52 -11.85 -6.78
CA PRO A 329 -20.13 -13.26 -6.64
C PRO A 329 -19.37 -13.76 -7.87
N GLY A 330 -18.19 -14.36 -7.68
CA GLY A 330 -17.30 -14.80 -8.76
C GLY A 330 -16.60 -13.67 -9.53
N GLY A 331 -16.87 -12.41 -9.21
CA GLY A 331 -16.27 -11.24 -9.84
C GLY A 331 -14.89 -10.90 -9.31
N THR A 332 -14.27 -9.91 -9.94
CA THR A 332 -12.91 -9.42 -9.59
C THR A 332 -12.89 -7.90 -9.59
N TRP A 333 -12.22 -7.33 -8.60
CA TRP A 333 -11.82 -5.93 -8.56
C TRP A 333 -10.32 -5.84 -8.79
N ARG A 334 -9.87 -4.88 -9.59
CA ARG A 334 -8.45 -4.64 -9.86
C ARG A 334 -8.18 -3.16 -9.90
N GLU A 335 -7.04 -2.76 -9.31
CA GLU A 335 -6.56 -1.39 -9.40
C GLU A 335 -5.05 -1.30 -9.17
N SER A 336 -4.43 -0.24 -9.73
CA SER A 336 -3.01 0.09 -9.55
C SER A 336 -2.83 1.51 -9.04
N PHE A 337 -1.69 1.71 -8.36
CA PHE A 337 -1.11 3.04 -8.20
C PHE A 337 0.39 2.98 -8.54
N TRP A 338 0.96 4.15 -8.88
CA TRP A 338 2.33 4.29 -9.37
C TRP A 338 3.10 5.29 -8.55
N ILE A 339 4.37 5.02 -8.30
CA ILE A 339 5.32 5.86 -7.58
C ILE A 339 6.44 6.20 -8.55
N SER A 340 6.56 7.48 -8.92
CA SER A 340 7.50 7.98 -9.92
C SER A 340 8.43 9.02 -9.32
N PRO A 341 9.61 8.62 -8.80
CA PRO A 341 10.63 9.54 -8.28
C PRO A 341 11.36 10.25 -9.43
N LYS A 342 11.67 11.53 -9.21
CA LYS A 342 12.41 12.39 -10.15
C LYS A 342 13.45 13.23 -9.38
N GLY A 343 14.61 13.46 -9.97
CA GLY A 343 15.65 14.31 -9.37
C GLY A 343 16.40 13.70 -8.17
N PHE A 344 16.22 12.39 -7.91
CA PHE A 344 16.97 11.66 -6.90
C PHE A 344 18.38 11.30 -7.37
#